data_46e1a4dd73fea3991dba2cedbad394c9
#
_entry.id   46e1a4dd73fea3991dba2cedbad394c9
#
_cell.length_a   1.000
_cell.length_b   1.000
_cell.length_c   1.000
_cell.angle_alpha   90.00
_cell.angle_beta   90.00
_cell.angle_gamma   90.00
#
_symmetry.space_group_name_H-M   'P 1'
#
loop_
_entity.id
_entity.type
_entity.pdbx_description
1 polymer ?
#
loop_
_entity_poly.entity_id
_entity_poly.type
_entity_poly.pdbx_seq_one_letter_code
_entity_poly.pdbx_strand_id
1 'polypeptide(L)'
;MIDFSQLDKVIHEKGRLSIMTLLAARSPWSFQELKGELNMSDGNLITHLRTLTKEGYVRELKATAAKSARPCTSYEVTAAGRSAFKGYVKVLEAIVKQSRSS
;
A
#
# COMPACT_ATOMS: atom_id res chain seq x y z
N MET A 1 15.69 0.86 24.48
CA MET A 1 16.24 0.92 23.11
C MET A 1 15.10 0.75 22.09
N ILE A 2 15.09 1.59 21.05
CA ILE A 2 14.08 1.51 20.00
C ILE A 2 14.53 0.45 18.99
N ASP A 3 13.65 -0.51 18.72
CA ASP A 3 13.94 -1.57 17.77
C ASP A 3 13.23 -1.30 16.43
N PHE A 4 13.98 -0.84 15.45
CA PHE A 4 13.45 -0.54 14.13
C PHE A 4 13.37 -1.79 13.24
N SER A 5 13.95 -2.92 13.67
CA SER A 5 13.98 -4.12 12.84
C SER A 5 12.59 -4.75 12.65
N GLN A 6 11.63 -4.40 13.50
CA GLN A 6 10.27 -4.89 13.39
C GLN A 6 9.43 -4.17 12.33
N LEU A 7 9.94 -3.05 11.81
CA LEU A 7 9.24 -2.35 10.73
C LEU A 7 9.32 -3.16 9.44
N ASP A 8 8.16 -3.40 8.83
CA ASP A 8 8.08 -4.13 7.56
C ASP A 8 8.84 -3.36 6.48
N LYS A 9 9.86 -3.99 5.90
CA LYS A 9 10.73 -3.34 4.92
C LYS A 9 10.00 -2.98 3.63
N VAL A 10 9.02 -3.76 3.25
CA VAL A 10 8.26 -3.50 2.03
C VAL A 10 7.36 -2.29 2.22
N ILE A 11 6.68 -2.21 3.36
CA ILE A 11 5.78 -1.10 3.67
C ILE A 11 6.57 0.16 4.05
N HIS A 12 7.71 -0.02 4.71
CA HIS A 12 8.51 1.10 5.20
C HIS A 12 9.31 1.75 4.07
N GLU A 13 8.58 2.29 3.11
CA GLU A 13 9.11 3.05 1.99
C GLU A 13 7.99 4.05 1.63
N LYS A 14 8.34 5.29 1.43
CA LYS A 14 7.37 6.38 1.30
C LYS A 14 6.25 6.10 0.28
N GLY A 15 6.63 5.64 -0.90
CA GLY A 15 5.65 5.38 -1.96
C GLY A 15 4.73 4.22 -1.63
N ARG A 16 5.31 3.11 -1.18
CA ARG A 16 4.54 1.92 -0.84
C ARG A 16 3.68 2.14 0.41
N LEU A 17 4.21 2.88 1.38
CA LEU A 17 3.44 3.22 2.57
C LEU A 17 2.19 4.03 2.21
N SER A 18 2.34 5.00 1.30
CA SER A 18 1.20 5.83 0.89
C SER A 18 0.15 5.00 0.16
N ILE A 19 0.57 4.07 -0.70
CA ILE A 19 -0.35 3.18 -1.39
C ILE A 19 -1.09 2.29 -0.40
N MET A 20 -0.37 1.68 0.54
CA MET A 20 -0.98 0.80 1.54
C MET A 20 -1.96 1.56 2.42
N THR A 21 -1.64 2.80 2.77
CA THR A 21 -2.54 3.63 3.57
C THR A 21 -3.87 3.84 2.87
N LEU A 22 -3.83 4.18 1.58
CA LEU A 22 -5.07 4.39 0.82
C LEU A 22 -5.86 3.10 0.66
N LEU A 23 -5.18 2.00 0.32
CA LEU A 23 -5.86 0.73 0.11
C LEU A 23 -6.43 0.15 1.40
N ALA A 24 -5.77 0.37 2.53
CA ALA A 24 -6.27 -0.08 3.82
C ALA A 24 -7.48 0.72 4.26
N ALA A 25 -7.54 2.02 3.92
CA ALA A 25 -8.67 2.87 4.24
C ALA A 25 -9.91 2.49 3.44
N ARG A 26 -9.73 2.18 2.17
CA ARG A 26 -10.77 1.62 1.31
C ARG A 26 -10.13 0.88 0.14
N SER A 27 -10.81 -0.10 -0.39
CA SER A 27 -10.42 -0.84 -1.58
C SER A 27 -11.67 -1.16 -2.38
N PRO A 28 -11.61 -1.27 -3.69
CA PRO A 28 -10.40 -1.08 -4.51
C PRO A 28 -10.16 0.39 -4.89
N TRP A 29 -8.97 0.66 -5.39
CA TRP A 29 -8.62 1.92 -6.06
C TRP A 29 -8.17 1.59 -7.47
N SER A 30 -8.57 2.37 -8.46
CA SER A 30 -8.06 2.20 -9.81
C SER A 30 -6.65 2.77 -9.91
N PHE A 31 -5.92 2.34 -10.96
CA PHE A 31 -4.58 2.86 -11.23
C PHE A 31 -4.60 4.39 -11.36
N GLN A 32 -5.57 4.91 -12.11
CA GLN A 32 -5.66 6.35 -12.34
C GLN A 32 -6.00 7.12 -11.06
N GLU A 33 -6.87 6.55 -10.23
CA GLU A 33 -7.20 7.17 -8.95
C GLU A 33 -5.97 7.25 -8.03
N LEU A 34 -5.21 6.16 -7.93
CA LEU A 34 -3.99 6.13 -7.13
C LEU A 34 -2.98 7.14 -7.67
N LYS A 35 -2.79 7.15 -8.99
CA LYS A 35 -1.86 8.07 -9.64
C LYS A 35 -2.20 9.52 -9.32
N GLY A 36 -3.47 9.88 -9.45
CA GLY A 36 -3.92 11.24 -9.18
C GLY A 36 -3.79 11.64 -7.72
N GLU A 37 -4.23 10.75 -6.82
CA GLU A 37 -4.21 11.03 -5.39
C GLU A 37 -2.79 11.17 -4.86
N LEU A 38 -1.87 10.30 -5.33
CA LEU A 38 -0.51 10.25 -4.83
C LEU A 38 0.45 11.11 -5.65
N ASN A 39 -0.02 11.65 -6.76
CA ASN A 39 0.79 12.47 -7.66
C ASN A 39 2.09 11.77 -8.07
N MET A 40 1.96 10.51 -8.45
CA MET A 40 3.09 9.69 -8.90
C MET A 40 3.11 9.57 -10.42
N SER A 41 4.30 9.37 -10.97
CA SER A 41 4.42 9.01 -12.38
C SER A 41 3.94 7.56 -12.57
N ASP A 42 3.56 7.23 -13.81
CA ASP A 42 3.16 5.86 -14.14
C ASP A 42 4.25 4.85 -13.76
N GLY A 43 5.49 5.16 -14.08
CA GLY A 43 6.61 4.25 -13.81
C GLY A 43 6.83 4.02 -12.33
N ASN A 44 6.78 5.07 -11.52
CA ASN A 44 6.94 4.93 -10.08
C ASN A 44 5.80 4.11 -9.48
N LEU A 45 4.57 4.45 -9.86
CA LEU A 45 3.40 3.76 -9.31
C LEU A 45 3.41 2.27 -9.67
N ILE A 46 3.69 1.96 -10.94
CA ILE A 46 3.69 0.55 -11.37
C ILE A 46 4.78 -0.25 -10.67
N THR A 47 5.95 0.37 -10.45
CA THR A 47 7.06 -0.29 -9.76
C THR A 47 6.68 -0.65 -8.32
N HIS A 48 6.07 0.29 -7.61
CA HIS A 48 5.63 0.05 -6.24
C HIS A 48 4.50 -0.97 -6.16
N LEU A 49 3.54 -0.90 -7.08
CA LEU A 49 2.44 -1.86 -7.13
C LEU A 49 2.93 -3.27 -7.42
N ARG A 50 3.93 -3.41 -8.29
CA ARG A 50 4.53 -4.72 -8.56
C ARG A 50 5.20 -5.30 -7.33
N THR A 51 5.93 -4.48 -6.59
CA THR A 51 6.58 -4.92 -5.36
C THR A 51 5.55 -5.40 -4.33
N LEU A 52 4.47 -4.62 -4.15
CA LEU A 52 3.41 -4.96 -3.21
C LEU A 52 2.65 -6.20 -3.63
N THR A 53 2.42 -6.36 -4.94
CA THR A 53 1.74 -7.54 -5.47
C THR A 53 2.61 -8.79 -5.31
N LYS A 54 3.90 -8.66 -5.58
CA LYS A 54 4.85 -9.75 -5.42
C LYS A 54 4.93 -10.21 -3.96
N GLU A 55 4.86 -9.26 -3.04
CA GLU A 55 4.88 -9.57 -1.60
C GLU A 55 3.57 -10.20 -1.13
N GLY A 56 2.52 -10.12 -1.92
CA GLY A 56 1.22 -10.66 -1.55
C GLY A 56 0.35 -9.71 -0.76
N TYR A 57 0.74 -8.44 -0.65
CA TYR A 57 -0.01 -7.45 0.12
C TYR A 57 -1.12 -6.79 -0.68
N VAL A 58 -1.01 -6.78 -1.99
CA VAL A 58 -1.94 -6.13 -2.89
C VAL A 58 -2.29 -7.09 -4.01
N ARG A 59 -3.51 -7.03 -4.48
CA ARG A 59 -3.98 -7.85 -5.61
C ARG A 59 -4.49 -6.94 -6.72
N GLU A 60 -4.08 -7.24 -7.95
CA GLU A 60 -4.56 -6.53 -9.12
C GLU A 60 -5.88 -7.13 -9.58
N LEU A 61 -6.84 -6.26 -9.87
CA LEU A 61 -8.15 -6.63 -10.38
C LEU A 61 -8.30 -6.07 -11.78
N LYS A 62 -8.54 -6.94 -12.75
CA LYS A 62 -8.81 -6.51 -14.12
C LYS A 62 -10.27 -6.71 -14.40
N ALA A 63 -10.96 -5.61 -14.66
CA ALA A 63 -12.34 -5.64 -15.04
C ALA A 63 -12.49 -4.93 -16.38
N THR A 64 -13.18 -5.58 -17.32
CA THR A 64 -13.68 -4.92 -18.51
C THR A 64 -15.12 -4.56 -18.23
N ALA A 65 -15.42 -3.26 -18.21
CA ALA A 65 -16.81 -2.85 -18.17
C ALA A 65 -17.47 -3.36 -19.47
N ALA A 66 -18.60 -4.02 -19.34
CA ALA A 66 -19.27 -4.67 -20.46
C ALA A 66 -19.60 -3.71 -21.62
N LYS A 67 -19.59 -2.43 -21.37
CA LYS A 67 -19.93 -1.41 -22.38
C LYS A 67 -18.77 -0.48 -22.69
N SER A 68 -17.60 -0.73 -22.13
CA SER A 68 -16.43 0.08 -22.37
C SER A 68 -15.36 -0.79 -22.98
N ALA A 69 -14.76 -0.30 -24.07
CA ALA A 69 -13.66 -1.01 -24.70
C ALA A 69 -12.36 -0.91 -23.91
N ARG A 70 -12.34 -0.16 -22.81
CA ARG A 70 -11.13 0.03 -22.01
C ARG A 70 -11.11 -0.87 -20.78
N PRO A 71 -10.09 -1.73 -20.67
CA PRO A 71 -9.90 -2.47 -19.43
C PRO A 71 -9.55 -1.50 -18.29
N CYS A 72 -10.23 -1.65 -17.17
CA CYS A 72 -9.93 -0.90 -15.95
C CYS A 72 -9.11 -1.77 -15.03
N THR A 73 -7.93 -1.31 -14.65
CA THR A 73 -7.09 -2.00 -13.68
C THR A 73 -7.28 -1.33 -12.32
N SER A 74 -7.65 -2.13 -11.36
CA SER A 74 -7.82 -1.67 -9.98
C SER A 74 -6.99 -2.54 -9.05
N TYR A 75 -6.81 -2.08 -7.84
CA TYR A 75 -5.98 -2.75 -6.84
C TYR A 75 -6.70 -2.79 -5.52
N GLU A 76 -6.54 -3.89 -4.81
CA GLU A 76 -7.12 -4.01 -3.47
C GLU A 76 -6.08 -4.58 -2.51
N VAL A 77 -6.21 -4.24 -1.23
CA VAL A 77 -5.37 -4.82 -0.21
C VAL A 77 -5.85 -6.24 0.08
N THR A 78 -4.91 -7.18 0.23
CA THR A 78 -5.24 -8.56 0.60
C THR A 78 -5.35 -8.69 2.12
N ALA A 79 -5.83 -9.85 2.60
CA ALA A 79 -5.84 -10.12 4.04
C ALA A 79 -4.44 -10.06 4.62
N ALA A 80 -3.45 -10.60 3.89
CA ALA A 80 -2.04 -10.53 4.31
C ALA A 80 -1.57 -9.07 4.36
N GLY A 81 -1.96 -8.26 3.39
CA GLY A 81 -1.61 -6.84 3.35
C GLY A 81 -2.21 -6.07 4.51
N ARG A 82 -3.47 -6.34 4.85
CA ARG A 82 -4.12 -5.70 5.99
C ARG A 82 -3.41 -6.04 7.31
N SER A 83 -3.08 -7.32 7.47
CA SER A 83 -2.37 -7.79 8.66
C SER A 83 -0.99 -7.14 8.76
N ALA A 84 -0.25 -7.11 7.65
CA ALA A 84 1.08 -6.50 7.62
C ALA A 84 1.02 -5.00 7.91
N PHE A 85 0.04 -4.30 7.33
CA PHE A 85 -0.12 -2.87 7.56
C PHE A 85 -0.48 -2.57 9.02
N LYS A 86 -1.40 -3.35 9.58
CA LYS A 86 -1.77 -3.20 10.99
C LYS A 86 -0.56 -3.43 11.90
N GLY A 87 0.24 -4.45 11.61
CA GLY A 87 1.47 -4.71 12.35
C GLY A 87 2.48 -3.57 12.22
N TYR A 88 2.62 -3.04 11.01
CA TYR A 88 3.51 -1.91 10.75
C TYR A 88 3.11 -0.68 11.59
N VAL A 89 1.82 -0.37 11.62
CA VAL A 89 1.31 0.77 12.39
C VAL A 89 1.57 0.58 13.88
N LYS A 90 1.36 -0.63 14.39
CA LYS A 90 1.62 -0.93 15.82
C LYS A 90 3.08 -0.74 16.19
N VAL A 91 4.00 -1.20 15.34
CA VAL A 91 5.43 -1.02 15.59
C VAL A 91 5.77 0.47 15.56
N LEU A 92 5.26 1.19 14.58
CA LEU A 92 5.52 2.63 14.47
C LEU A 92 4.98 3.38 15.68
N GLU A 93 3.77 3.04 16.15
CA GLU A 93 3.20 3.63 17.36
C GLU A 93 4.08 3.38 18.58
N ALA A 94 4.60 2.15 18.72
CA ALA A 94 5.49 1.80 19.80
C ALA A 94 6.79 2.63 19.77
N ILE A 95 7.34 2.82 18.57
CA ILE A 95 8.54 3.63 18.39
C ILE A 95 8.27 5.08 18.81
N VAL A 96 7.16 5.65 18.35
CA VAL A 96 6.77 7.02 18.69
C VAL A 96 6.57 7.16 20.20
N LYS A 97 5.90 6.18 20.82
CA LYS A 97 5.65 6.19 22.26
C LYS A 97 6.95 6.16 23.04
N GLN A 98 7.91 5.33 22.64
CA GLN A 98 9.21 5.25 23.30
C GLN A 98 9.96 6.56 23.20
N SER A 99 9.91 7.22 22.04
CA SER A 99 10.61 8.48 21.87
C SER A 99 10.00 9.61 22.70
N ARG A 100 8.69 9.49 23.03
CA ARG A 100 8.01 10.49 23.87
C ARG A 100 8.27 10.31 25.35
N SER A 101 8.59 9.09 25.76
CA SER A 101 8.75 8.79 27.18
C SER A 101 10.17 8.96 27.70
N SER A 102 11.10 9.36 26.83
CA SER A 102 12.50 9.58 27.24
C SER A 102 12.75 11.01 27.70
#